data_417cf5a8f8d3d7bae2207c7d8ace2093
#
_entry.id   417cf5a8f8d3d7bae2207c7d8ace2093
#
_cell.length_a   1.000
_cell.length_b   1.000
_cell.length_c   1.000
_cell.angle_alpha   90.00
_cell.angle_beta   90.00
_cell.angle_gamma   90.00
#
_symmetry.space_group_name_H-M   'P 1'
#
loop_
_entity.id
_entity.type
_entity.pdbx_description
1 polymer ?
#
loop_
_entity_poly.entity_id
_entity_poly.type
_entity_poly.pdbx_seq_one_letter_code
_entity_poly.pdbx_strand_id
1 'polypeptide(L)'
;MSELAEKDAIREVMAEYCFCLDNNRFADMAALFTDDGTWDTAFGKGTGHAGVEALVRQLRTADTPLPRAIHHVTNVVIKVDGATATGFSNWVTVQNSPQGPKIGSAGSYTDEMVKQDGKWLFRYRKIDRFIHDKA
;
A
#
# COMPACT_ATOMS: atom_id res chain seq x y z
N MET A 1 16.45 7.53 -17.56
CA MET A 1 15.27 6.68 -17.82
C MET A 1 14.13 7.55 -18.31
N SER A 2 13.34 7.07 -19.25
CA SER A 2 12.20 7.84 -19.77
C SER A 2 11.11 8.00 -18.70
N GLU A 3 10.25 9.01 -18.87
CA GLU A 3 9.11 9.21 -17.96
C GLU A 3 8.20 7.97 -17.92
N LEU A 4 7.98 7.33 -19.07
CA LEU A 4 7.19 6.10 -19.12
C LEU A 4 7.83 4.98 -18.29
N ALA A 5 9.14 4.80 -18.39
CA ALA A 5 9.85 3.79 -17.60
C ALA A 5 9.82 4.10 -16.11
N GLU A 6 9.91 5.37 -15.72
CA GLU A 6 9.78 5.78 -14.34
C GLU A 6 8.38 5.48 -13.80
N LYS A 7 7.34 5.80 -14.57
CA LYS A 7 5.96 5.48 -14.17
C LYS A 7 5.73 3.99 -14.05
N ASP A 8 6.31 3.20 -14.96
CA ASP A 8 6.20 1.76 -14.91
C ASP A 8 6.86 1.19 -13.65
N ALA A 9 8.05 1.69 -13.30
CA ALA A 9 8.74 1.30 -12.08
C ALA A 9 7.91 1.64 -10.82
N ILE A 10 7.25 2.79 -10.80
CA ILE A 10 6.37 3.17 -9.68
C ILE A 10 5.16 2.23 -9.60
N ARG A 11 4.54 1.87 -10.73
CA ARG A 11 3.43 0.91 -10.75
C ARG A 11 3.86 -0.44 -10.18
N GLU A 12 5.07 -0.89 -10.46
CA GLU A 12 5.58 -2.14 -9.90
C GLU A 12 5.75 -2.06 -8.38
N VAL A 13 6.20 -0.92 -7.84
CA VAL A 13 6.27 -0.73 -6.38
C VAL A 13 4.87 -0.80 -5.76
N MET A 14 3.87 -0.20 -6.39
CA MET A 14 2.49 -0.27 -5.92
C MET A 14 1.97 -1.72 -5.92
N ALA A 15 2.29 -2.50 -6.95
CA ALA A 15 1.92 -3.91 -7.03
C ALA A 15 2.68 -4.74 -5.97
N GLU A 16 3.97 -4.51 -5.81
CA GLU A 16 4.79 -5.20 -4.82
C GLU A 16 4.27 -4.99 -3.40
N TYR A 17 3.81 -3.78 -3.08
CA TYR A 17 3.16 -3.48 -1.81
C TYR A 17 1.97 -4.42 -1.55
N CYS A 18 1.11 -4.62 -2.55
CA CYS A 18 -0.04 -5.50 -2.42
C CYS A 18 0.39 -6.96 -2.19
N PHE A 19 1.37 -7.45 -2.95
CA PHE A 19 1.88 -8.81 -2.77
C PHE A 19 2.50 -9.02 -1.39
N CYS A 20 3.27 -8.06 -0.91
CA CYS A 20 3.85 -8.14 0.44
C CYS A 20 2.77 -8.19 1.52
N LEU A 21 1.78 -7.30 1.41
CA LEU A 21 0.69 -7.21 2.37
C LEU A 21 -0.16 -8.49 2.37
N ASP A 22 -0.54 -8.98 1.19
CA ASP A 22 -1.41 -10.14 1.04
C ASP A 22 -0.74 -11.45 1.50
N ASN A 23 0.58 -11.51 1.47
CA ASN A 23 1.34 -12.71 1.81
C ASN A 23 2.10 -12.57 3.14
N ASN A 24 1.73 -11.60 3.96
CA ASN A 24 2.31 -11.38 5.30
C ASN A 24 3.83 -11.14 5.28
N ARG A 25 4.34 -10.56 4.21
CA ARG A 25 5.75 -10.18 4.07
C ARG A 25 5.93 -8.75 4.58
N PHE A 26 5.77 -8.58 5.88
CA PHE A 26 5.67 -7.25 6.49
C PHE A 26 6.98 -6.47 6.52
N ALA A 27 8.10 -7.14 6.73
CA ALA A 27 9.41 -6.50 6.66
C ALA A 27 9.70 -6.01 5.23
N ASP A 28 9.35 -6.82 4.22
CA ASP A 28 9.52 -6.44 2.82
C ASP A 28 8.58 -5.28 2.44
N MET A 29 7.36 -5.27 2.96
CA MET A 29 6.44 -4.15 2.78
C MET A 29 7.02 -2.85 3.35
N ALA A 30 7.53 -2.91 4.58
CA ALA A 30 8.13 -1.75 5.23
C ALA A 30 9.36 -1.24 4.45
N ALA A 31 10.12 -2.13 3.83
CA ALA A 31 11.28 -1.79 3.02
C ALA A 31 10.93 -1.03 1.73
N LEU A 32 9.67 -1.00 1.33
CA LEU A 32 9.20 -0.19 0.19
C LEU A 32 9.06 1.29 0.55
N PHE A 33 9.22 1.64 1.81
CA PHE A 33 9.18 3.02 2.31
C PHE A 33 10.60 3.55 2.50
N THR A 34 10.75 4.88 2.49
CA THR A 34 12.01 5.51 2.89
C THR A 34 12.26 5.29 4.37
N ASP A 35 13.49 5.54 4.84
CA ASP A 35 13.87 5.38 6.24
C ASP A 35 13.00 6.22 7.20
N ASP A 36 12.45 7.32 6.71
CA ASP A 36 11.56 8.22 7.46
C ASP A 36 10.15 8.24 6.90
N GLY A 37 9.81 7.29 6.04
CA GLY A 37 8.51 7.22 5.39
C GLY A 37 7.37 6.96 6.34
N THR A 38 6.18 7.43 5.98
CA THR A 38 4.97 7.27 6.79
C THR A 38 3.89 6.50 6.04
N TRP A 39 3.36 5.50 6.71
CA TRP A 39 2.18 4.74 6.30
C TRP A 39 1.00 5.25 7.14
N ASP A 40 0.11 6.00 6.49
CA ASP A 40 -1.01 6.68 7.13
C ASP A 40 -2.31 5.94 6.80
N THR A 41 -2.80 5.18 7.76
CA THR A 41 -3.97 4.32 7.57
C THR A 41 -5.16 4.84 8.36
N ALA A 42 -6.35 4.31 8.05
CA ALA A 42 -7.55 4.60 8.81
C ALA A 42 -7.45 4.15 10.29
N PHE A 43 -6.49 3.26 10.61
CA PHE A 43 -6.34 2.67 11.93
C PHE A 43 -5.10 3.16 12.68
N GLY A 44 -4.37 4.12 12.14
CA GLY A 44 -3.18 4.69 12.75
C GLY A 44 -2.08 4.97 11.74
N LYS A 45 -0.98 5.54 12.22
CA LYS A 45 0.19 5.87 11.43
C LYS A 45 1.41 5.12 11.91
N GLY A 46 2.22 4.63 10.97
CA GLY A 46 3.54 4.09 11.25
C GLY A 46 4.59 4.89 10.51
N THR A 47 5.67 5.27 11.17
CA THR A 47 6.75 6.06 10.58
C THR A 47 8.08 5.31 10.73
N GLY A 48 8.86 5.30 9.65
CA GLY A 48 10.09 4.52 9.56
C GLY A 48 9.83 3.04 9.36
N HIS A 49 10.84 2.28 8.96
CA HIS A 49 10.68 0.85 8.67
C HIS A 49 10.14 0.09 9.88
N ALA A 50 10.70 0.33 11.06
CA ALA A 50 10.23 -0.34 12.28
C ALA A 50 8.79 0.04 12.63
N GLY A 51 8.42 1.31 12.49
CA GLY A 51 7.07 1.80 12.79
C GLY A 51 6.03 1.26 11.81
N VAL A 52 6.35 1.22 10.52
CA VAL A 52 5.47 0.64 9.49
C VAL A 52 5.26 -0.85 9.74
N GLU A 53 6.34 -1.58 9.98
CA GLU A 53 6.27 -3.03 10.24
C GLU A 53 5.48 -3.33 11.51
N ALA A 54 5.71 -2.57 12.59
CA ALA A 54 4.97 -2.76 13.84
C ALA A 54 3.48 -2.54 13.66
N LEU A 55 3.09 -1.49 12.93
CA LEU A 55 1.68 -1.20 12.69
C LEU A 55 1.01 -2.30 11.86
N VAL A 56 1.62 -2.74 10.77
CA VAL A 56 0.99 -3.77 9.92
C VAL A 56 0.89 -5.10 10.67
N ARG A 57 1.88 -5.46 11.48
CA ARG A 57 1.81 -6.67 12.31
C ARG A 57 0.67 -6.58 13.32
N GLN A 58 0.49 -5.43 13.96
CA GLN A 58 -0.60 -5.21 14.90
C GLN A 58 -1.96 -5.36 14.21
N LEU A 59 -2.13 -4.79 13.02
CA LEU A 59 -3.40 -4.85 12.29
C LEU A 59 -3.71 -6.26 11.76
N ARG A 60 -2.68 -7.07 11.49
CA ARG A 60 -2.83 -8.39 10.88
C ARG A 60 -2.82 -9.56 11.86
N THR A 61 -2.30 -9.34 13.08
CA THR A 61 -2.20 -10.39 14.11
C THR A 61 -3.06 -10.11 15.34
N ALA A 62 -3.99 -9.15 15.23
CA ALA A 62 -4.96 -8.88 16.30
C ALA A 62 -5.84 -10.12 16.55
N ASP A 63 -6.49 -10.16 17.71
CA ASP A 63 -7.30 -11.30 18.19
C ASP A 63 -8.38 -11.78 17.21
N THR A 64 -8.70 -10.97 16.22
CA THR A 64 -9.63 -11.33 15.15
C THR A 64 -8.87 -11.27 13.83
N PRO A 65 -8.22 -12.38 13.41
CA PRO A 65 -7.49 -12.36 12.14
C PRO A 65 -8.44 -12.03 11.00
N LEU A 66 -8.05 -11.04 10.19
CA LEU A 66 -8.80 -10.72 8.98
C LEU A 66 -8.78 -11.92 8.04
N PRO A 67 -9.90 -12.24 7.36
CA PRO A 67 -9.87 -13.27 6.33
C PRO A 67 -8.82 -12.90 5.28
N ARG A 68 -8.21 -13.91 4.70
CA ARG A 68 -7.26 -13.67 3.62
C ARG A 68 -7.95 -12.88 2.53
N ALA A 69 -7.35 -11.77 2.13
CA ALA A 69 -7.84 -10.90 1.07
C ALA A 69 -6.74 -10.71 0.03
N ILE A 70 -7.15 -10.42 -1.18
CA ILE A 70 -6.25 -10.01 -2.26
C ILE A 70 -6.54 -8.57 -2.59
N HIS A 71 -5.51 -7.72 -2.49
CA HIS A 71 -5.61 -6.31 -2.87
C HIS A 71 -5.41 -6.14 -4.38
N HIS A 72 -6.24 -5.31 -4.98
CA HIS A 72 -6.09 -4.89 -6.37
C HIS A 72 -5.96 -3.37 -6.42
N VAL A 73 -4.98 -2.88 -7.17
CA VAL A 73 -4.78 -1.45 -7.41
C VAL A 73 -5.26 -1.11 -8.82
N THR A 74 -6.08 -0.09 -8.93
CA THR A 74 -6.67 0.34 -10.21
C THR A 74 -6.66 1.86 -10.33
N ASN A 75 -6.96 2.36 -11.53
CA ASN A 75 -7.12 3.80 -11.78
C ASN A 75 -5.88 4.59 -11.37
N VAL A 76 -4.71 4.11 -11.76
CA VAL A 76 -3.43 4.68 -11.34
C VAL A 76 -3.11 5.92 -12.16
N VAL A 77 -2.86 7.04 -11.47
CA VAL A 77 -2.37 8.29 -12.08
C VAL A 77 -1.10 8.68 -11.37
N ILE A 78 -0.01 8.82 -12.14
CA ILE A 78 1.32 9.12 -11.60
C ILE A 78 1.85 10.37 -12.29
N LYS A 79 2.40 11.30 -11.50
CA LYS A 79 3.12 12.47 -11.99
C LYS A 79 4.55 12.41 -11.48
N VAL A 80 5.50 12.40 -12.42
CA VAL A 80 6.93 12.33 -12.10
C VAL A 80 7.55 13.71 -12.29
N ASP A 81 8.36 14.12 -11.31
CA ASP A 81 9.11 15.35 -11.34
C ASP A 81 10.54 15.05 -10.84
N GLY A 82 11.43 14.71 -11.79
CA GLY A 82 12.79 14.31 -11.45
C GLY A 82 12.83 13.08 -10.57
N ALA A 83 13.40 13.22 -9.36
CA ALA A 83 13.52 12.15 -8.39
C ALA A 83 12.35 12.08 -7.41
N THR A 84 11.27 12.82 -7.65
CA THR A 84 10.05 12.78 -6.86
C THR A 84 8.86 12.47 -7.74
N ALA A 85 7.80 11.94 -7.14
CA ALA A 85 6.56 11.67 -7.85
C ALA A 85 5.37 11.71 -6.88
N THR A 86 4.20 11.94 -7.44
CA THR A 86 2.94 11.76 -6.74
C THR A 86 2.13 10.69 -7.44
N GLY A 87 1.36 9.93 -6.68
CA GLY A 87 0.50 8.89 -7.22
C GLY A 87 -0.88 8.95 -6.58
N PHE A 88 -1.87 8.68 -7.41
CA PHE A 88 -3.25 8.46 -6.97
C PHE A 88 -3.72 7.16 -7.56
N SER A 89 -4.40 6.35 -6.74
CA SER A 89 -4.94 5.09 -7.20
C SER A 89 -6.11 4.68 -6.33
N ASN A 90 -6.91 3.76 -6.85
CA ASN A 90 -7.94 3.10 -6.05
C ASN A 90 -7.47 1.70 -5.69
N TRP A 91 -7.99 1.19 -4.59
CA TRP A 91 -7.74 -0.19 -4.19
C TRP A 91 -9.06 -0.86 -3.84
N VAL A 92 -9.10 -2.17 -4.03
CA VAL A 92 -10.21 -3.02 -3.65
C VAL A 92 -9.65 -4.34 -3.14
N THR A 93 -10.28 -4.91 -2.13
CA THR A 93 -9.95 -6.25 -1.65
C THR A 93 -11.04 -7.24 -2.05
N VAL A 94 -10.62 -8.43 -2.44
CA VAL A 94 -11.50 -9.56 -2.68
C VAL A 94 -11.15 -10.63 -1.65
N GLN A 95 -12.16 -11.20 -1.00
CA GLN A 95 -11.96 -12.17 0.05
C GLN A 95 -13.03 -13.25 0.02
N ASN A 96 -12.76 -14.37 0.69
CA ASN A 96 -13.74 -15.41 0.90
C ASN A 96 -14.71 -15.01 2.03
N SER A 97 -15.94 -15.52 1.93
CA SER A 97 -16.92 -15.43 2.99
C SER A 97 -17.72 -16.73 3.04
N PRO A 98 -18.53 -16.97 4.09
CA PRO A 98 -19.38 -18.14 4.15
C PRO A 98 -20.35 -18.26 2.97
N GLN A 99 -20.70 -17.14 2.32
CA GLN A 99 -21.59 -17.10 1.17
C GLN A 99 -20.84 -17.10 -0.18
N GLY A 100 -19.51 -17.25 -0.14
CA GLY A 100 -18.64 -17.23 -1.33
C GLY A 100 -17.76 -15.99 -1.38
N PRO A 101 -17.05 -15.77 -2.49
CA PRO A 101 -16.19 -14.61 -2.65
C PRO A 101 -17.00 -13.31 -2.56
N LYS A 102 -16.40 -12.30 -1.92
CA LYS A 102 -17.02 -10.97 -1.83
C LYS A 102 -15.96 -9.88 -1.90
N ILE A 103 -16.40 -8.66 -2.17
CA ILE A 103 -15.58 -7.48 -1.98
C ILE A 103 -15.52 -7.22 -0.47
N GLY A 104 -14.30 -7.11 0.07
CA GLY A 104 -14.12 -6.83 1.48
C GLY A 104 -14.20 -5.33 1.80
N SER A 105 -13.35 -4.56 1.15
CA SER A 105 -13.30 -3.11 1.32
C SER A 105 -12.70 -2.46 0.09
N ALA A 106 -12.86 -1.16 -0.02
CA ALA A 106 -12.30 -0.38 -1.13
C ALA A 106 -12.06 1.07 -0.70
N GLY A 107 -11.13 1.71 -1.37
CA GLY A 107 -10.79 3.10 -1.11
C GLY A 107 -9.76 3.62 -2.08
N SER A 108 -8.94 4.55 -1.60
CA SER A 108 -7.90 5.15 -2.42
C SER A 108 -6.56 5.21 -1.71
N TYR A 109 -5.50 5.30 -2.51
CA TYR A 109 -4.16 5.64 -2.06
C TYR A 109 -3.78 7.02 -2.59
N THR A 110 -3.15 7.82 -1.74
CA THR A 110 -2.50 9.07 -2.13
C THR A 110 -1.03 8.94 -1.72
N ASP A 111 -0.13 9.01 -2.70
CA ASP A 111 1.27 8.67 -2.51
C ASP A 111 2.19 9.85 -2.83
N GLU A 112 3.21 10.02 -1.99
CA GLU A 112 4.42 10.77 -2.31
C GLU A 112 5.57 9.78 -2.42
N MET A 113 6.28 9.81 -3.55
CA MET A 113 7.36 8.88 -3.86
C MET A 113 8.66 9.62 -4.07
N VAL A 114 9.77 8.99 -3.72
CA VAL A 114 11.11 9.49 -4.03
C VAL A 114 11.96 8.37 -4.63
N LYS A 115 12.87 8.74 -5.52
CA LYS A 115 13.83 7.80 -6.10
C LYS A 115 15.14 7.91 -5.35
N GLN A 116 15.57 6.82 -4.73
CA GLN A 116 16.81 6.73 -3.97
C GLN A 116 17.60 5.52 -4.45
N ASP A 117 18.85 5.72 -4.81
CA ASP A 117 19.74 4.65 -5.29
C ASP A 117 19.11 3.84 -6.42
N GLY A 118 18.45 4.54 -7.34
CA GLY A 118 17.81 3.91 -8.49
C GLY A 118 16.47 3.24 -8.22
N LYS A 119 15.96 3.33 -7.00
CA LYS A 119 14.68 2.69 -6.63
C LYS A 119 13.66 3.72 -6.17
N TRP A 120 12.42 3.53 -6.62
CA TRP A 120 11.30 4.33 -6.14
C TRP A 120 10.79 3.75 -4.83
N LEU A 121 10.58 4.64 -3.82
CA LEU A 121 10.13 4.29 -2.48
C LEU A 121 8.99 5.22 -2.08
N PHE A 122 8.08 4.73 -1.23
CA PHE A 122 7.06 5.58 -0.62
C PHE A 122 7.73 6.44 0.46
N ARG A 123 7.58 7.76 0.33
CA ARG A 123 7.88 8.67 1.42
C ARG A 123 6.66 8.88 2.31
N TYR A 124 5.49 8.86 1.71
CA TYR A 124 4.22 8.97 2.40
C TYR A 124 3.17 8.22 1.59
N ARG A 125 2.44 7.33 2.25
CA ARG A 125 1.29 6.67 1.64
C ARG A 125 0.10 6.83 2.55
N LYS A 126 -0.93 7.55 2.06
CA LYS A 126 -2.21 7.70 2.75
C LYS A 126 -3.21 6.72 2.19
N ILE A 127 -3.90 6.01 3.09
CA ILE A 127 -4.94 5.07 2.74
C ILE A 127 -6.27 5.61 3.22
N ASP A 128 -7.16 5.89 2.29
CA ASP A 128 -8.56 6.20 2.60
C ASP A 128 -9.40 4.96 2.36
N ARG A 129 -10.34 4.68 3.26
CA ARG A 129 -11.19 3.50 3.22
C ARG A 129 -12.63 3.97 3.19
N PHE A 130 -13.28 3.85 2.02
CA PHE A 130 -14.62 4.40 1.80
C PHE A 130 -15.71 3.34 1.85
N ILE A 131 -15.40 2.13 1.42
CA ILE A 131 -16.33 1.02 1.31
C ILE A 131 -15.85 -0.09 2.21
N HIS A 132 -16.68 -0.49 3.17
CA HIS A 132 -16.36 -1.54 4.14
C HIS A 132 -17.64 -2.02 4.82
N ASP A 133 -17.57 -3.21 5.40
CA ASP A 133 -18.67 -3.71 6.22
C ASP A 133 -18.86 -2.79 7.43
N LYS A 134 -20.09 -2.66 7.84
CA LYS A 134 -20.40 -2.00 9.11
C LYS A 134 -19.93 -2.91 10.25
N ALA A 135 -19.11 -2.36 11.11
CA ALA A 135 -18.67 -3.08 12.30
C ALA A 135 -19.75 -3.08 13.37
#